data_6a958fefc3332843912fd19b5eade52d
#
_entry.id   6a958fefc3332843912fd19b5eade52d
#
_cell.length_a   1.000
_cell.length_b   1.000
_cell.length_c   1.000
_cell.angle_alpha   90.00
_cell.angle_beta   90.00
_cell.angle_gamma   90.00
#
_symmetry.space_group_name_H-M   'P 1'
#
loop_
_entity.id
_entity.type
_entity.pdbx_description
1 polymer ?
#
loop_
_entity_poly.entity_id
_entity_poly.type
_entity_poly.pdbx_seq_one_letter_code
_entity_poly.pdbx_strand_id
1 'polypeptide(L)'
;MKRAKVVLLHYTSPSVIGGVEQVMGVHATALREAGAEVTVIAGRGRAAPRGVRLARVPEVSSTHPAVLRDLRSLARGSVTAEHAALVHRLTRAVRPHVARADRVVVHNVLTMHKSLALVEALQTLAAEHPGRVVAWTHDIAWLDPRYEVERHAGEPWDLIARALPGVRYVAVSEERASQLAALSKMDRARVTVVPNGIDLAERLGLSAAGAALADRLGLADADPLLLLPARLTRRKRVEAAIDAALALRRRGRAAMLVVTGSPGPHNVANSAYAAELAARAARVEGVRLLHALAIRPTDRVMADLYALADAVVLPSEAEGFGIPVLEAGAHGVPVICSDIPALRAIGCDDATYVPPDADGEAIADAIEQRLATDPVARLRRRAREHSWPRILRERVLPVILPGGGSWEGTRDPRRRAEAKE
;
A
#
# COMPACT_ATOMS: atom_id res chain seq x y z
N MET A 1 13.53 -17.30 -18.39
CA MET A 1 13.35 -17.75 -16.99
C MET A 1 11.98 -18.40 -16.82
N LYS A 2 11.88 -19.49 -16.06
CA LYS A 2 10.58 -20.15 -15.77
C LYS A 2 9.72 -19.22 -14.91
N ARG A 3 8.45 -19.01 -15.28
CA ARG A 3 7.51 -18.18 -14.49
C ARG A 3 7.23 -18.84 -13.15
N ALA A 4 7.29 -18.09 -12.07
CA ALA A 4 6.92 -18.58 -10.75
C ALA A 4 5.42 -18.95 -10.72
N LYS A 5 5.09 -20.09 -10.12
CA LYS A 5 3.70 -20.55 -9.94
C LYS A 5 3.27 -20.30 -8.52
N VAL A 6 2.29 -19.41 -8.32
CA VAL A 6 1.79 -19.02 -7.01
C VAL A 6 0.32 -19.40 -6.88
N VAL A 7 -0.01 -20.04 -5.77
CA VAL A 7 -1.40 -20.32 -5.37
C VAL A 7 -1.76 -19.42 -4.19
N LEU A 8 -2.90 -18.75 -4.28
CA LEU A 8 -3.52 -18.05 -3.16
C LEU A 8 -4.76 -18.84 -2.74
N LEU A 9 -4.91 -19.14 -1.46
CA LEU A 9 -6.03 -19.93 -0.95
C LEU A 9 -6.77 -19.16 0.17
N HIS A 10 -8.10 -19.10 0.04
CA HIS A 10 -9.01 -18.61 1.08
C HIS A 10 -10.39 -19.24 0.92
N TYR A 11 -11.25 -19.14 1.92
CA TYR A 11 -12.63 -19.66 1.90
C TYR A 11 -13.45 -19.12 0.73
N THR A 12 -13.22 -17.85 0.38
CA THR A 12 -13.93 -17.09 -0.66
C THR A 12 -12.95 -16.45 -1.63
N SER A 13 -13.38 -16.24 -2.90
CA SER A 13 -12.57 -15.56 -3.91
C SER A 13 -12.65 -14.03 -3.76
N PRO A 14 -11.72 -13.26 -4.37
CA PRO A 14 -11.73 -11.79 -4.34
C PRO A 14 -13.00 -11.11 -4.85
N SER A 15 -13.88 -11.83 -5.52
CA SER A 15 -15.18 -11.29 -5.96
C SER A 15 -16.22 -11.18 -4.84
N VAL A 16 -15.92 -11.65 -3.65
CA VAL A 16 -16.75 -11.50 -2.45
C VAL A 16 -16.24 -10.31 -1.66
N ILE A 17 -17.14 -9.46 -1.17
CA ILE A 17 -16.76 -8.29 -0.36
C ILE A 17 -16.29 -8.77 1.01
N GLY A 18 -15.04 -8.43 1.34
CA GLY A 18 -14.41 -8.73 2.61
C GLY A 18 -12.96 -8.22 2.64
N GLY A 19 -12.45 -7.93 3.85
CA GLY A 19 -11.10 -7.37 4.01
C GLY A 19 -10.00 -8.32 3.53
N VAL A 20 -10.10 -9.60 3.84
CA VAL A 20 -9.12 -10.63 3.43
C VAL A 20 -9.19 -10.86 1.92
N GLU A 21 -10.39 -10.91 1.36
CA GLU A 21 -10.64 -11.08 -0.07
C GLU A 21 -10.06 -9.91 -0.88
N GLN A 22 -10.22 -8.68 -0.37
CA GLN A 22 -9.63 -7.49 -0.99
C GLN A 22 -8.10 -7.57 -1.00
N VAL A 23 -7.48 -7.89 0.12
CA VAL A 23 -6.02 -8.06 0.23
C VAL A 23 -5.54 -9.17 -0.72
N MET A 24 -6.22 -10.32 -0.73
CA MET A 24 -5.89 -11.42 -1.63
C MET A 24 -6.02 -11.01 -3.10
N GLY A 25 -7.02 -10.20 -3.45
CA GLY A 25 -7.20 -9.64 -4.79
C GLY A 25 -6.05 -8.75 -5.23
N VAL A 26 -5.59 -7.86 -4.34
CA VAL A 26 -4.42 -6.99 -4.58
C VAL A 26 -3.16 -7.83 -4.76
N HIS A 27 -2.92 -8.82 -3.89
CA HIS A 27 -1.77 -9.73 -4.01
C HIS A 27 -1.81 -10.52 -5.33
N ALA A 28 -2.98 -11.06 -5.72
CA ALA A 28 -3.14 -11.81 -6.95
C ALA A 28 -2.80 -10.95 -8.19
N THR A 29 -3.28 -9.71 -8.21
CA THR A 29 -3.00 -8.76 -9.29
C THR A 29 -1.52 -8.42 -9.37
N ALA A 30 -0.90 -8.05 -8.26
CA ALA A 30 0.51 -7.68 -8.20
C ALA A 30 1.45 -8.84 -8.58
N LEU A 31 1.17 -10.05 -8.10
CA LEU A 31 1.94 -11.25 -8.46
C LEU A 31 1.86 -11.55 -9.96
N ARG A 32 0.67 -11.43 -10.56
CA ARG A 32 0.50 -11.57 -12.01
C ARG A 32 1.27 -10.50 -12.77
N GLU A 33 1.25 -9.26 -12.32
CA GLU A 33 1.98 -8.13 -12.92
C GLU A 33 3.49 -8.31 -12.81
N ALA A 34 3.95 -8.91 -11.71
CA ALA A 34 5.33 -9.33 -11.54
C ALA A 34 5.72 -10.57 -12.40
N GLY A 35 4.81 -11.03 -13.27
CA GLY A 35 5.08 -12.12 -14.22
C GLY A 35 4.82 -13.52 -13.70
N ALA A 36 4.27 -13.71 -12.49
CA ALA A 36 3.92 -15.02 -11.96
C ALA A 36 2.66 -15.61 -12.63
N GLU A 37 2.58 -16.95 -12.71
CA GLU A 37 1.35 -17.68 -12.99
C GLU A 37 0.58 -17.84 -11.68
N VAL A 38 -0.57 -17.13 -11.56
CA VAL A 38 -1.33 -17.08 -10.31
C VAL A 38 -2.61 -17.88 -10.42
N THR A 39 -2.88 -18.70 -9.41
CA THR A 39 -4.14 -19.44 -9.24
C THR A 39 -4.74 -19.11 -7.87
N VAL A 40 -6.00 -18.68 -7.84
CA VAL A 40 -6.78 -18.55 -6.61
C VAL A 40 -7.56 -19.84 -6.39
N ILE A 41 -7.45 -20.46 -5.21
CA ILE A 41 -8.31 -21.57 -4.76
C ILE A 41 -9.33 -20.99 -3.78
N ALA A 42 -10.62 -21.19 -4.06
CA ALA A 42 -11.70 -20.78 -3.18
C ALA A 42 -12.90 -21.72 -3.30
N GLY A 43 -13.66 -21.81 -2.20
CA GLY A 43 -14.90 -22.59 -2.19
C GLY A 43 -16.10 -21.81 -2.73
N ARG A 44 -16.10 -20.49 -2.53
CA ARG A 44 -17.20 -19.59 -2.93
C ARG A 44 -16.65 -18.36 -3.67
N GLY A 45 -17.52 -17.74 -4.47
CA GLY A 45 -17.20 -16.57 -5.29
C GLY A 45 -17.20 -16.93 -6.78
N ARG A 46 -17.29 -15.91 -7.65
CA ARG A 46 -17.56 -16.10 -9.08
C ARG A 46 -16.34 -15.82 -9.96
N ALA A 47 -15.42 -14.97 -9.49
CA ALA A 47 -14.29 -14.49 -10.28
C ALA A 47 -13.02 -14.33 -9.46
N ALA A 48 -11.90 -14.28 -10.15
CA ALA A 48 -10.61 -13.78 -9.68
C ALA A 48 -10.22 -12.55 -10.53
N PRO A 49 -9.21 -11.78 -10.15
CA PRO A 49 -8.70 -10.67 -10.96
C PRO A 49 -8.35 -11.10 -12.39
N ARG A 50 -8.44 -10.19 -13.34
CA ARG A 50 -8.14 -10.46 -14.76
C ARG A 50 -6.76 -11.12 -14.92
N GLY A 51 -6.71 -12.21 -15.68
CA GLY A 51 -5.48 -12.98 -15.93
C GLY A 51 -5.04 -13.87 -14.76
N VAL A 52 -5.83 -13.97 -13.70
CA VAL A 52 -5.66 -14.90 -12.59
C VAL A 52 -6.64 -16.07 -12.73
N ARG A 53 -6.15 -17.30 -12.60
CA ARG A 53 -7.02 -18.49 -12.68
C ARG A 53 -7.78 -18.68 -11.36
N LEU A 54 -9.07 -18.98 -11.44
CA LEU A 54 -9.88 -19.42 -10.30
C LEU A 54 -10.07 -20.94 -10.34
N ALA A 55 -9.57 -21.64 -9.33
CA ALA A 55 -9.83 -23.05 -9.09
C ALA A 55 -10.89 -23.17 -7.98
N ARG A 56 -12.10 -23.58 -8.34
CA ARG A 56 -13.20 -23.74 -7.38
C ARG A 56 -13.14 -25.12 -6.72
N VAL A 57 -12.99 -25.14 -5.40
CA VAL A 57 -13.08 -26.34 -4.56
C VAL A 57 -14.17 -26.07 -3.52
N PRO A 58 -15.43 -26.47 -3.77
CA PRO A 58 -16.58 -26.05 -2.96
C PRO A 58 -16.40 -26.28 -1.45
N GLU A 59 -15.78 -27.39 -1.05
CA GLU A 59 -15.54 -27.75 0.36
C GLU A 59 -14.48 -26.87 1.06
N VAL A 60 -13.75 -26.02 0.33
CA VAL A 60 -12.89 -24.97 0.93
C VAL A 60 -13.73 -23.87 1.57
N SER A 61 -14.97 -23.66 1.11
CA SER A 61 -15.86 -22.65 1.72
C SER A 61 -16.22 -23.02 3.17
N SER A 62 -16.03 -22.07 4.08
CA SER A 62 -16.47 -22.19 5.48
C SER A 62 -17.99 -22.33 5.65
N THR A 63 -18.76 -22.03 4.61
CA THR A 63 -20.24 -22.15 4.58
C THR A 63 -20.71 -23.37 3.79
N HIS A 64 -19.80 -24.22 3.33
CA HIS A 64 -20.19 -25.47 2.65
C HIS A 64 -20.96 -26.40 3.61
N PRO A 65 -22.05 -27.07 3.18
CA PRO A 65 -22.86 -27.90 4.09
C PRO A 65 -22.06 -28.97 4.85
N ALA A 66 -21.07 -29.62 4.22
CA ALA A 66 -20.20 -30.60 4.89
C ALA A 66 -19.35 -29.94 5.99
N VAL A 67 -18.78 -28.75 5.72
CA VAL A 67 -17.99 -27.99 6.70
C VAL A 67 -18.86 -27.54 7.87
N LEU A 68 -20.08 -27.05 7.62
CA LEU A 68 -21.01 -26.65 8.68
C LEU A 68 -21.48 -27.83 9.54
N ARG A 69 -21.63 -29.03 8.99
CA ARG A 69 -21.93 -30.24 9.80
C ARG A 69 -20.74 -30.61 10.68
N ASP A 70 -19.55 -30.61 10.12
CA ASP A 70 -18.30 -30.88 10.81
C ASP A 70 -18.09 -29.88 11.97
N LEU A 71 -18.21 -28.59 11.72
CA LEU A 71 -18.10 -27.54 12.74
C LEU A 71 -19.09 -27.73 13.89
N ARG A 72 -20.35 -28.14 13.61
CA ARG A 72 -21.32 -28.43 14.69
C ARG A 72 -20.93 -29.60 15.56
N SER A 73 -20.27 -30.61 15.01
CA SER A 73 -19.73 -31.73 15.79
C SER A 73 -18.53 -31.33 16.61
N LEU A 74 -17.59 -30.60 15.99
CA LEU A 74 -16.40 -30.07 16.65
C LEU A 74 -16.75 -29.09 17.78
N ALA A 75 -17.75 -28.21 17.62
CA ALA A 75 -18.21 -27.30 18.65
C ALA A 75 -18.73 -28.03 19.93
N ARG A 76 -19.11 -29.31 19.81
CA ARG A 76 -19.48 -30.17 20.92
C ARG A 76 -18.33 -31.06 21.42
N GLY A 77 -17.10 -30.81 20.95
CA GLY A 77 -15.91 -31.59 21.30
C GLY A 77 -15.85 -32.98 20.64
N SER A 78 -16.65 -33.22 19.59
CA SER A 78 -16.71 -34.53 18.93
C SER A 78 -16.03 -34.52 17.57
N VAL A 79 -14.99 -35.34 17.42
CA VAL A 79 -14.33 -35.61 16.11
C VAL A 79 -14.97 -36.87 15.52
N THR A 80 -15.63 -36.74 14.37
CA THR A 80 -16.40 -37.83 13.74
C THR A 80 -15.65 -38.44 12.54
N ALA A 81 -16.11 -39.60 12.06
CA ALA A 81 -15.61 -40.19 10.83
C ALA A 81 -15.83 -39.28 9.60
N GLU A 82 -16.87 -38.42 9.64
CA GLU A 82 -17.15 -37.44 8.60
C GLU A 82 -16.06 -36.34 8.56
N HIS A 83 -15.47 -35.98 9.72
CA HIS A 83 -14.31 -35.08 9.78
C HIS A 83 -13.13 -35.65 8.97
N ALA A 84 -12.70 -36.88 9.29
CA ALA A 84 -11.61 -37.54 8.58
C ALA A 84 -11.88 -37.68 7.08
N ALA A 85 -13.12 -38.03 6.70
CA ALA A 85 -13.54 -38.08 5.31
C ALA A 85 -13.46 -36.71 4.61
N LEU A 86 -13.83 -35.63 5.30
CA LEU A 86 -13.72 -34.25 4.79
C LEU A 86 -12.25 -33.85 4.61
N VAL A 87 -11.39 -34.13 5.58
CA VAL A 87 -9.94 -33.92 5.50
C VAL A 87 -9.36 -34.62 4.27
N HIS A 88 -9.71 -35.89 4.05
CA HIS A 88 -9.23 -36.66 2.90
C HIS A 88 -9.67 -36.03 1.57
N ARG A 89 -10.95 -35.63 1.44
CA ARG A 89 -11.45 -34.99 0.22
C ARG A 89 -10.78 -33.63 -0.05
N LEU A 90 -10.61 -32.80 0.97
CA LEU A 90 -9.91 -31.51 0.88
C LEU A 90 -8.45 -31.70 0.48
N THR A 91 -7.75 -32.62 1.13
CA THR A 91 -6.35 -32.96 0.79
C THR A 91 -6.23 -33.37 -0.67
N ARG A 92 -7.10 -34.29 -1.12
CA ARG A 92 -7.09 -34.78 -2.50
C ARG A 92 -7.36 -33.67 -3.52
N ALA A 93 -8.33 -32.77 -3.22
CA ALA A 93 -8.71 -31.67 -4.12
C ALA A 93 -7.62 -30.59 -4.22
N VAL A 94 -6.95 -30.25 -3.11
CA VAL A 94 -5.96 -29.18 -3.05
C VAL A 94 -4.56 -29.63 -3.47
N ARG A 95 -4.20 -30.91 -3.25
CA ARG A 95 -2.87 -31.49 -3.51
C ARG A 95 -2.31 -31.18 -4.91
N PRO A 96 -3.04 -31.33 -6.02
CA PRO A 96 -2.50 -31.07 -7.36
C PRO A 96 -2.04 -29.62 -7.55
N HIS A 97 -2.67 -28.68 -6.85
CA HIS A 97 -2.33 -27.26 -6.89
C HIS A 97 -1.09 -26.96 -6.06
N VAL A 98 -0.99 -27.53 -4.85
CA VAL A 98 0.18 -27.38 -3.95
C VAL A 98 1.42 -28.01 -4.58
N ALA A 99 1.30 -29.21 -5.13
CA ALA A 99 2.41 -29.95 -5.72
C ALA A 99 3.06 -29.21 -6.91
N ARG A 100 2.27 -28.47 -7.68
CA ARG A 100 2.74 -27.72 -8.86
C ARG A 100 3.16 -26.29 -8.56
N ALA A 101 2.87 -25.77 -7.37
CA ALA A 101 3.16 -24.38 -7.00
C ALA A 101 4.59 -24.24 -6.43
N ASP A 102 5.22 -23.13 -6.72
CA ASP A 102 6.46 -22.72 -6.05
C ASP A 102 6.15 -22.11 -4.67
N ARG A 103 4.99 -21.49 -4.53
CA ARG A 103 4.43 -20.93 -3.26
C ARG A 103 2.93 -21.10 -3.19
N VAL A 104 2.44 -21.35 -1.97
CA VAL A 104 1.02 -21.43 -1.62
C VAL A 104 0.78 -20.48 -0.46
N VAL A 105 0.13 -19.35 -0.72
CA VAL A 105 -0.22 -18.37 0.31
C VAL A 105 -1.63 -18.64 0.80
N VAL A 106 -1.74 -19.00 2.04
CA VAL A 106 -3.01 -19.34 2.70
C VAL A 106 -3.47 -18.15 3.53
N HIS A 107 -4.44 -17.40 3.01
CA HIS A 107 -4.94 -16.22 3.69
C HIS A 107 -5.95 -16.58 4.77
N ASN A 108 -5.62 -16.25 6.01
CA ASN A 108 -6.53 -16.30 7.18
C ASN A 108 -7.29 -17.63 7.34
N VAL A 109 -6.60 -18.77 7.14
CA VAL A 109 -7.16 -20.10 7.33
C VAL A 109 -6.45 -20.83 8.46
N LEU A 110 -5.10 -20.84 8.46
CA LEU A 110 -4.30 -21.64 9.40
C LEU A 110 -4.32 -21.14 10.84
N THR A 111 -4.96 -20.02 11.10
CA THR A 111 -5.17 -19.43 12.45
C THR A 111 -6.65 -19.28 12.80
N MET A 112 -7.55 -19.84 11.96
CA MET A 112 -8.99 -19.69 12.10
C MET A 112 -9.67 -21.05 12.24
N HIS A 113 -10.67 -21.13 13.12
CA HIS A 113 -11.44 -22.34 13.41
C HIS A 113 -12.53 -22.68 12.38
N LYS A 114 -12.75 -21.81 11.38
CA LYS A 114 -13.88 -21.91 10.43
C LYS A 114 -13.91 -23.17 9.55
N SER A 115 -12.82 -23.94 9.50
CA SER A 115 -12.73 -25.28 8.88
C SER A 115 -11.45 -25.95 9.37
N LEU A 116 -11.50 -26.63 10.51
CA LEU A 116 -10.34 -27.35 11.04
C LEU A 116 -9.93 -28.51 10.14
N ALA A 117 -10.87 -29.12 9.43
CA ALA A 117 -10.58 -30.13 8.41
C ALA A 117 -9.69 -29.57 7.25
N LEU A 118 -9.90 -28.29 6.84
CA LEU A 118 -9.03 -27.65 5.87
C LEU A 118 -7.64 -27.35 6.44
N VAL A 119 -7.55 -26.98 7.73
CA VAL A 119 -6.27 -26.76 8.41
C VAL A 119 -5.46 -28.06 8.45
N GLU A 120 -6.09 -29.18 8.82
CA GLU A 120 -5.46 -30.51 8.86
C GLU A 120 -5.00 -30.98 7.46
N ALA A 121 -5.84 -30.76 6.44
CA ALA A 121 -5.46 -31.03 5.05
C ALA A 121 -4.24 -30.22 4.60
N LEU A 122 -4.19 -28.93 4.95
CA LEU A 122 -3.08 -28.04 4.63
C LEU A 122 -1.81 -28.36 5.43
N GLN A 123 -1.93 -28.84 6.69
CA GLN A 123 -0.81 -29.36 7.47
C GLN A 123 -0.16 -30.54 6.77
N THR A 124 -0.95 -31.53 6.34
CA THR A 124 -0.46 -32.69 5.58
C THR A 124 0.30 -32.25 4.33
N LEU A 125 -0.29 -31.34 3.54
CA LEU A 125 0.33 -30.85 2.31
C LEU A 125 1.58 -30.01 2.56
N ALA A 126 1.64 -29.27 3.67
CA ALA A 126 2.83 -28.52 4.06
C ALA A 126 3.98 -29.43 4.48
N ALA A 127 3.69 -30.54 5.15
CA ALA A 127 4.69 -31.56 5.50
C ALA A 127 5.25 -32.26 4.25
N GLU A 128 4.41 -32.53 3.23
CA GLU A 128 4.86 -33.09 1.94
C GLU A 128 5.73 -32.10 1.13
N HIS A 129 5.55 -30.79 1.33
CA HIS A 129 6.21 -29.73 0.59
C HIS A 129 6.76 -28.63 1.52
N PRO A 130 7.78 -28.92 2.34
CA PRO A 130 8.29 -27.98 3.34
C PRO A 130 8.70 -26.61 2.75
N GLY A 131 8.27 -25.53 3.40
CA GLY A 131 8.60 -24.15 3.02
C GLY A 131 7.81 -23.57 1.84
N ARG A 132 6.93 -24.38 1.19
CA ARG A 132 6.05 -23.85 0.12
C ARG A 132 4.84 -23.11 0.68
N VAL A 133 4.26 -23.58 1.79
CA VAL A 133 3.06 -22.99 2.39
C VAL A 133 3.44 -21.79 3.23
N VAL A 134 2.77 -20.68 2.98
CA VAL A 134 2.87 -19.42 3.73
C VAL A 134 1.51 -19.15 4.37
N ALA A 135 1.47 -19.18 5.70
CA ALA A 135 0.31 -18.77 6.49
C ALA A 135 0.27 -17.24 6.56
N TRP A 136 -0.69 -16.61 5.90
CA TRP A 136 -0.89 -15.16 5.94
C TRP A 136 -1.99 -14.83 6.94
N THR A 137 -1.59 -14.43 8.14
CA THR A 137 -2.46 -14.28 9.31
C THR A 137 -2.98 -12.86 9.41
N HIS A 138 -4.30 -12.71 9.34
CA HIS A 138 -5.02 -11.47 9.65
C HIS A 138 -5.61 -11.52 11.06
N ASP A 139 -6.27 -12.64 11.40
CA ASP A 139 -6.92 -12.88 12.67
C ASP A 139 -6.46 -14.21 13.29
N ILE A 140 -6.64 -14.34 14.62
CA ILE A 140 -6.29 -15.52 15.40
C ILE A 140 -7.51 -15.89 16.23
N ALA A 141 -8.18 -16.98 15.88
CA ALA A 141 -9.46 -17.35 16.48
C ALA A 141 -9.37 -17.55 17.99
N TRP A 142 -8.34 -18.26 18.48
CA TRP A 142 -8.22 -18.58 19.91
C TRP A 142 -7.78 -17.41 20.82
N LEU A 143 -7.67 -16.20 20.26
CA LEU A 143 -7.49 -14.96 21.01
C LEU A 143 -8.77 -14.13 21.09
N ASP A 144 -9.83 -14.56 20.44
CA ASP A 144 -11.14 -13.92 20.51
C ASP A 144 -12.01 -14.67 21.53
N PRO A 145 -12.42 -14.02 22.65
CA PRO A 145 -13.23 -14.67 23.69
C PRO A 145 -14.55 -15.26 23.17
N ARG A 146 -15.07 -14.75 22.07
CA ARG A 146 -16.31 -15.26 21.45
C ARG A 146 -16.20 -16.70 20.97
N TYR A 147 -14.98 -17.17 20.67
CA TYR A 147 -14.73 -18.53 20.18
C TYR A 147 -14.19 -19.49 21.23
N GLU A 148 -14.04 -19.04 22.49
CA GLU A 148 -13.51 -19.86 23.57
C GLU A 148 -14.37 -21.13 23.82
N VAL A 149 -15.68 -20.99 23.71
CA VAL A 149 -16.65 -22.10 23.89
C VAL A 149 -16.52 -23.18 22.78
N GLU A 150 -15.90 -22.86 21.66
CA GLU A 150 -15.68 -23.80 20.56
C GLU A 150 -14.29 -24.45 20.61
N ARG A 151 -13.45 -24.06 21.58
CA ARG A 151 -12.11 -24.57 21.77
C ARG A 151 -12.14 -25.78 22.72
N HIS A 152 -11.69 -26.92 22.20
CA HIS A 152 -11.48 -28.13 22.99
C HIS A 152 -10.00 -28.54 23.00
N ALA A 153 -9.59 -29.40 23.92
CA ALA A 153 -8.22 -29.89 23.99
C ALA A 153 -7.95 -30.96 22.91
N GLY A 154 -6.74 -30.99 22.43
CA GLY A 154 -6.30 -31.96 21.46
C GLY A 154 -6.54 -31.55 19.99
N GLU A 155 -6.32 -32.48 19.07
CA GLU A 155 -6.57 -32.27 17.65
C GLU A 155 -8.05 -32.47 17.33
N PRO A 156 -8.61 -31.68 16.38
CA PRO A 156 -7.93 -30.74 15.49
C PRO A 156 -7.82 -29.29 16.03
N TRP A 157 -8.30 -28.96 17.23
CA TRP A 157 -8.33 -27.59 17.78
C TRP A 157 -6.93 -27.01 18.02
N ASP A 158 -5.97 -27.85 18.44
CA ASP A 158 -4.59 -27.42 18.70
C ASP A 158 -3.82 -27.06 17.43
N LEU A 159 -4.32 -27.46 16.25
CA LEU A 159 -3.66 -27.16 14.97
C LEU A 159 -3.50 -25.66 14.70
N ILE A 160 -4.48 -24.85 15.11
CA ILE A 160 -4.43 -23.39 14.91
C ILE A 160 -3.78 -22.64 16.07
N ALA A 161 -3.34 -23.37 17.10
CA ALA A 161 -2.64 -22.83 18.27
C ALA A 161 -1.16 -23.23 18.31
N ARG A 162 -0.66 -23.95 17.31
CA ARG A 162 0.75 -24.38 17.27
C ARG A 162 1.41 -24.06 15.94
N ALA A 163 2.76 -24.02 15.94
CA ALA A 163 3.54 -23.90 14.73
C ALA A 163 3.47 -25.21 13.93
N LEU A 164 2.93 -25.15 12.72
CA LEU A 164 2.85 -26.30 11.83
C LEU A 164 4.21 -26.53 11.13
N PRO A 165 4.72 -27.80 11.07
CA PRO A 165 5.94 -28.10 10.36
C PRO A 165 5.87 -27.72 8.88
N GLY A 166 6.97 -27.19 8.34
CA GLY A 166 7.06 -26.82 6.92
C GLY A 166 6.29 -25.54 6.51
N VAL A 167 5.60 -24.88 7.45
CA VAL A 167 4.86 -23.63 7.20
C VAL A 167 5.72 -22.42 7.54
N ARG A 168 5.67 -21.39 6.67
CA ARG A 168 6.22 -20.05 6.92
C ARG A 168 5.09 -19.14 7.39
N TYR A 169 5.36 -18.26 8.36
CA TYR A 169 4.33 -17.41 8.96
C TYR A 169 4.53 -15.94 8.61
N VAL A 170 3.46 -15.31 8.20
CA VAL A 170 3.33 -13.87 7.96
C VAL A 170 2.16 -13.35 8.77
N ALA A 171 2.33 -12.22 9.44
CA ALA A 171 1.27 -11.52 10.15
C ALA A 171 1.14 -10.08 9.63
N VAL A 172 -0.06 -9.52 9.69
CA VAL A 172 -0.35 -8.18 9.17
C VAL A 172 0.06 -7.04 10.10
N SER A 173 0.52 -7.34 11.31
CA SER A 173 1.03 -6.33 12.26
C SER A 173 1.99 -6.97 13.27
N GLU A 174 2.79 -6.11 13.94
CA GLU A 174 3.67 -6.53 15.03
C GLU A 174 2.90 -7.18 16.18
N GLU A 175 1.74 -6.62 16.50
CA GLU A 175 0.87 -7.16 17.52
C GLU A 175 0.41 -8.58 17.16
N ARG A 176 -0.12 -8.79 15.94
CA ARG A 176 -0.55 -10.13 15.48
C ARG A 176 0.62 -11.11 15.42
N ALA A 177 1.81 -10.66 15.05
CA ALA A 177 2.99 -11.51 15.04
C ALA A 177 3.40 -11.94 16.44
N SER A 178 3.38 -11.04 17.42
CA SER A 178 3.68 -11.34 18.83
C SER A 178 2.63 -12.27 19.44
N GLN A 179 1.35 -12.03 19.19
CA GLN A 179 0.24 -12.86 19.62
C GLN A 179 0.32 -14.28 19.03
N LEU A 180 0.62 -14.40 17.73
CA LEU A 180 0.78 -15.70 17.08
C LEU A 180 1.96 -16.47 17.65
N ALA A 181 3.10 -15.79 17.85
CA ALA A 181 4.30 -16.40 18.41
C ALA A 181 4.04 -16.91 19.83
N ALA A 182 3.38 -16.11 20.68
CA ALA A 182 3.02 -16.49 22.04
C ALA A 182 2.06 -17.69 22.08
N LEU A 183 0.97 -17.65 21.27
CA LEU A 183 -0.02 -18.73 21.23
C LEU A 183 0.60 -20.04 20.76
N SER A 184 1.43 -19.99 19.73
CA SER A 184 2.02 -21.18 19.09
C SER A 184 3.36 -21.60 19.69
N LYS A 185 3.84 -20.90 20.72
CA LYS A 185 5.13 -21.14 21.40
C LYS A 185 6.32 -21.15 20.41
N MET A 186 6.24 -20.33 19.35
CA MET A 186 7.34 -20.20 18.39
C MET A 186 8.15 -18.92 18.68
N ASP A 187 9.40 -18.91 18.23
CA ASP A 187 10.19 -17.68 18.24
C ASP A 187 9.51 -16.59 17.40
N ARG A 188 9.39 -15.37 17.96
CA ARG A 188 8.82 -14.20 17.29
C ARG A 188 9.55 -13.89 15.96
N ALA A 189 10.86 -14.13 15.90
CA ALA A 189 11.66 -13.93 14.68
C ALA A 189 11.24 -14.82 13.50
N ARG A 190 10.51 -15.90 13.74
CA ARG A 190 9.96 -16.78 12.69
C ARG A 190 8.70 -16.22 12.02
N VAL A 191 8.11 -15.16 12.55
CA VAL A 191 6.92 -14.52 11.99
C VAL A 191 7.33 -13.23 11.29
N THR A 192 7.22 -13.20 9.97
CA THR A 192 7.47 -12.00 9.16
C THR A 192 6.28 -11.05 9.25
N VAL A 193 6.52 -9.75 9.45
CA VAL A 193 5.45 -8.76 9.45
C VAL A 193 5.35 -8.11 8.08
N VAL A 194 4.15 -8.21 7.49
CA VAL A 194 3.80 -7.54 6.22
C VAL A 194 2.47 -6.82 6.41
N PRO A 195 2.47 -5.50 6.62
CA PRO A 195 1.25 -4.76 6.85
C PRO A 195 0.36 -4.73 5.60
N ASN A 196 -0.94 -4.53 5.82
CA ASN A 196 -1.85 -4.23 4.72
C ASN A 196 -1.60 -2.81 4.20
N GLY A 197 -1.88 -2.62 2.92
CA GLY A 197 -1.80 -1.32 2.27
C GLY A 197 -3.16 -0.69 1.99
N ILE A 198 -3.12 0.53 1.46
CA ILE A 198 -4.29 1.25 0.96
C ILE A 198 -4.03 1.75 -0.47
N ASP A 199 -5.07 1.91 -1.27
CA ASP A 199 -4.99 2.62 -2.56
C ASP A 199 -5.17 4.12 -2.30
N LEU A 200 -4.05 4.85 -2.28
CA LEU A 200 -4.06 6.29 -2.03
C LEU A 200 -4.79 7.05 -3.14
N ALA A 201 -4.64 6.65 -4.39
CA ALA A 201 -5.28 7.32 -5.51
C ALA A 201 -6.82 7.22 -5.40
N GLU A 202 -7.33 6.04 -5.06
CA GLU A 202 -8.75 5.82 -4.81
C GLU A 202 -9.24 6.61 -3.58
N ARG A 203 -8.51 6.54 -2.45
CA ARG A 203 -8.91 7.20 -1.20
C ARG A 203 -8.89 8.71 -1.28
N LEU A 204 -7.97 9.29 -2.03
CA LEU A 204 -7.91 10.73 -2.31
C LEU A 204 -8.84 11.15 -3.45
N GLY A 205 -9.52 10.22 -4.10
CA GLY A 205 -10.43 10.51 -5.23
C GLY A 205 -9.71 11.13 -6.43
N LEU A 206 -8.44 10.72 -6.69
CA LEU A 206 -7.68 11.26 -7.81
C LEU A 206 -8.34 10.94 -9.14
N SER A 207 -8.26 11.88 -10.08
CA SER A 207 -8.62 11.62 -11.48
C SER A 207 -7.64 10.61 -12.10
N ALA A 208 -8.07 9.92 -13.15
CA ALA A 208 -7.19 9.01 -13.88
C ALA A 208 -5.93 9.73 -14.41
N ALA A 209 -6.07 10.98 -14.85
CA ALA A 209 -4.95 11.81 -15.33
C ALA A 209 -4.00 12.19 -14.18
N GLY A 210 -4.53 12.56 -13.00
CA GLY A 210 -3.72 12.87 -11.82
C GLY A 210 -2.99 11.65 -11.27
N ALA A 211 -3.67 10.51 -11.18
CA ALA A 211 -3.05 9.25 -10.78
C ALA A 211 -1.92 8.83 -11.75
N ALA A 212 -2.17 8.92 -13.06
CA ALA A 212 -1.16 8.63 -14.07
C ALA A 212 0.04 9.58 -14.00
N LEU A 213 -0.19 10.87 -13.73
CA LEU A 213 0.88 11.84 -13.52
C LEU A 213 1.68 11.52 -12.27
N ALA A 214 1.02 11.18 -11.15
CA ALA A 214 1.66 10.80 -9.90
C ALA A 214 2.56 9.57 -10.09
N ASP A 215 2.08 8.54 -10.78
CA ASP A 215 2.85 7.34 -11.10
C ASP A 215 4.05 7.67 -12.02
N ARG A 216 3.83 8.47 -13.08
CA ARG A 216 4.89 8.90 -14.02
C ARG A 216 6.02 9.66 -13.35
N LEU A 217 5.70 10.51 -12.38
CA LEU A 217 6.66 11.35 -11.67
C LEU A 217 7.24 10.68 -10.41
N GLY A 218 6.71 9.53 -9.99
CA GLY A 218 7.14 8.81 -8.79
C GLY A 218 6.71 9.51 -7.50
N LEU A 219 5.57 10.24 -7.48
CA LEU A 219 5.17 11.06 -6.35
C LEU A 219 4.78 10.25 -5.11
N ALA A 220 4.44 8.97 -5.28
CA ALA A 220 4.09 8.09 -4.16
C ALA A 220 5.28 7.77 -3.23
N ASP A 221 6.51 7.88 -3.75
CA ASP A 221 7.74 7.61 -2.98
C ASP A 221 8.29 8.87 -2.25
N ALA A 222 7.64 10.04 -2.43
CA ALA A 222 8.06 11.28 -1.82
C ALA A 222 7.87 11.31 -0.29
N ASP A 223 8.83 11.89 0.41
CA ASP A 223 8.77 12.16 1.85
C ASP A 223 9.66 13.37 2.20
N PRO A 224 9.10 14.61 2.28
CA PRO A 224 7.74 15.02 1.89
C PRO A 224 7.56 15.28 0.39
N LEU A 225 6.29 15.31 -0.07
CA LEU A 225 5.89 15.89 -1.35
C LEU A 225 5.53 17.36 -1.19
N LEU A 226 6.34 18.24 -1.78
CA LEU A 226 6.15 19.68 -1.77
C LEU A 226 5.53 20.14 -3.08
N LEU A 227 4.56 21.04 -3.00
CA LEU A 227 3.91 21.66 -4.16
C LEU A 227 4.19 23.16 -4.19
N LEU A 228 4.68 23.68 -5.30
CA LEU A 228 4.80 25.11 -5.59
C LEU A 228 3.94 25.45 -6.81
N PRO A 229 2.69 25.90 -6.57
CA PRO A 229 1.73 26.18 -7.63
C PRO A 229 1.86 27.64 -8.11
N ALA A 230 3.00 27.97 -8.71
CA ALA A 230 3.33 29.32 -9.08
C ALA A 230 3.96 29.40 -10.48
N ARG A 231 3.73 30.53 -11.19
CA ARG A 231 4.43 30.85 -12.44
C ARG A 231 5.92 31.00 -12.22
N LEU A 232 6.72 30.64 -13.23
CA LEU A 232 8.16 30.81 -13.21
C LEU A 232 8.53 32.28 -13.44
N THR A 233 8.52 33.06 -12.38
CA THR A 233 8.93 34.47 -12.35
C THR A 233 9.80 34.72 -11.13
N ARG A 234 10.79 35.61 -11.22
CA ARG A 234 11.78 35.84 -10.15
C ARG A 234 11.14 36.14 -8.80
N ARG A 235 10.09 36.97 -8.79
CA ARG A 235 9.35 37.31 -7.55
C ARG A 235 8.75 36.08 -6.81
N LYS A 236 8.66 34.92 -7.45
CA LYS A 236 8.18 33.67 -6.85
C LYS A 236 9.31 32.86 -6.20
N ARG A 237 10.57 33.25 -6.39
CA ARG A 237 11.75 32.63 -5.77
C ARG A 237 11.73 31.10 -5.83
N VAL A 238 11.45 30.56 -7.04
CA VAL A 238 11.35 29.11 -7.25
C VAL A 238 12.67 28.41 -6.88
N GLU A 239 13.80 29.07 -7.08
CA GLU A 239 15.14 28.62 -6.69
C GLU A 239 15.24 28.33 -5.18
N ALA A 240 14.63 29.17 -4.32
CA ALA A 240 14.64 28.96 -2.88
C ALA A 240 13.87 27.69 -2.49
N ALA A 241 12.74 27.39 -3.18
CA ALA A 241 12.02 26.13 -2.95
C ALA A 241 12.82 24.92 -3.46
N ILE A 242 13.58 25.05 -4.58
CA ILE A 242 14.48 23.98 -5.07
C ILE A 242 15.58 23.73 -4.01
N ASP A 243 16.15 24.80 -3.43
CA ASP A 243 17.17 24.68 -2.40
C ASP A 243 16.65 24.07 -1.12
N ALA A 244 15.40 24.38 -0.73
CA ALA A 244 14.74 23.73 0.40
C ALA A 244 14.57 22.22 0.16
N ALA A 245 14.13 21.81 -1.03
CA ALA A 245 14.04 20.40 -1.38
C ALA A 245 15.43 19.72 -1.35
N LEU A 246 16.48 20.39 -1.82
CA LEU A 246 17.87 19.91 -1.73
C LEU A 246 18.33 19.77 -0.28
N ALA A 247 18.03 20.76 0.57
CA ALA A 247 18.36 20.72 1.99
C ALA A 247 17.72 19.51 2.69
N LEU A 248 16.43 19.28 2.47
CA LEU A 248 15.72 18.10 3.00
C LEU A 248 16.35 16.79 2.51
N ARG A 249 16.76 16.71 1.24
CA ARG A 249 17.41 15.51 0.70
C ARG A 249 18.79 15.28 1.31
N ARG A 250 19.58 16.33 1.55
CA ARG A 250 20.87 16.24 2.27
C ARG A 250 20.69 15.71 3.71
N ARG A 251 19.52 15.96 4.32
CA ARG A 251 19.14 15.43 5.63
C ARG A 251 18.61 13.99 5.57
N GLY A 252 18.71 13.32 4.41
CA GLY A 252 18.28 11.92 4.22
C GLY A 252 16.77 11.74 3.94
N ARG A 253 16.01 12.83 3.68
CA ARG A 253 14.60 12.72 3.31
C ARG A 253 14.46 12.45 1.80
N ALA A 254 13.45 11.66 1.43
CA ALA A 254 13.09 11.46 0.02
C ALA A 254 12.22 12.64 -0.50
N ALA A 255 12.60 13.88 -0.21
CA ALA A 255 11.83 15.06 -0.56
C ALA A 255 11.67 15.22 -2.08
N MET A 256 10.46 15.53 -2.51
CA MET A 256 10.16 15.87 -3.89
C MET A 256 9.44 17.21 -3.95
N LEU A 257 9.82 18.06 -4.91
CA LEU A 257 9.18 19.34 -5.21
C LEU A 257 8.55 19.28 -6.61
N VAL A 258 7.26 19.54 -6.69
CA VAL A 258 6.52 19.73 -7.95
C VAL A 258 6.24 21.21 -8.14
N VAL A 259 6.77 21.79 -9.22
CA VAL A 259 6.50 23.18 -9.64
C VAL A 259 5.60 23.15 -10.87
N THR A 260 4.39 23.70 -10.77
CA THR A 260 3.35 23.51 -11.80
C THR A 260 3.29 24.60 -12.85
N GLY A 261 3.81 25.79 -12.57
CA GLY A 261 3.67 26.96 -13.41
C GLY A 261 4.58 26.96 -14.64
N SER A 262 4.20 27.77 -15.61
CA SER A 262 5.00 28.09 -16.80
C SER A 262 5.55 29.53 -16.72
N PRO A 263 6.53 29.91 -17.56
CA PRO A 263 6.94 31.31 -17.70
C PRO A 263 5.76 32.19 -18.07
N GLY A 264 5.69 33.39 -17.49
CA GLY A 264 4.67 34.37 -17.86
C GLY A 264 4.87 34.81 -19.33
N PRO A 265 3.80 34.91 -20.15
CA PRO A 265 3.89 35.16 -21.60
C PRO A 265 4.37 36.57 -21.98
N HIS A 266 4.34 37.51 -21.03
CA HIS A 266 4.53 38.93 -21.32
C HIS A 266 5.93 39.48 -21.06
N ASN A 267 6.89 38.65 -20.63
CA ASN A 267 8.24 39.07 -20.29
C ASN A 267 9.28 38.05 -20.77
N VAL A 268 10.13 38.41 -21.69
CA VAL A 268 11.20 37.58 -22.23
C VAL A 268 12.19 37.11 -21.15
N ALA A 269 12.42 37.92 -20.09
CA ALA A 269 13.26 37.57 -18.97
C ALA A 269 12.73 36.33 -18.18
N ASN A 270 11.43 36.03 -18.25
CA ASN A 270 10.87 34.83 -17.66
C ASN A 270 11.31 33.52 -18.36
N SER A 271 11.58 33.59 -19.65
CA SER A 271 12.08 32.43 -20.42
C SER A 271 13.53 32.11 -20.04
N ALA A 272 14.37 33.13 -19.89
CA ALA A 272 15.74 32.95 -19.39
C ALA A 272 15.75 32.38 -17.96
N TYR A 273 14.91 32.92 -17.07
CA TYR A 273 14.78 32.43 -15.73
C TYR A 273 14.26 30.97 -15.69
N ALA A 274 13.32 30.61 -16.54
CA ALA A 274 12.84 29.22 -16.63
C ALA A 274 13.96 28.26 -17.08
N ALA A 275 14.85 28.70 -17.99
CA ALA A 275 16.03 27.90 -18.39
C ALA A 275 17.04 27.74 -17.25
N GLU A 276 17.29 28.79 -16.47
CA GLU A 276 18.13 28.75 -15.27
C GLU A 276 17.57 27.74 -14.25
N LEU A 277 16.26 27.81 -14.00
CA LEU A 277 15.58 26.87 -13.10
C LEU A 277 15.64 25.43 -13.60
N ALA A 278 15.46 25.20 -14.90
CA ALA A 278 15.55 23.86 -15.49
C ALA A 278 16.95 23.27 -15.31
N ALA A 279 18.00 24.07 -15.55
CA ALA A 279 19.38 23.66 -15.33
C ALA A 279 19.68 23.36 -13.84
N ARG A 280 19.10 24.14 -12.91
CA ARG A 280 19.21 23.91 -11.48
C ARG A 280 18.47 22.63 -11.06
N ALA A 281 17.23 22.46 -11.49
CA ALA A 281 16.40 21.31 -11.18
C ALA A 281 17.01 19.99 -11.70
N ALA A 282 17.69 20.02 -12.85
CA ALA A 282 18.36 18.84 -13.40
C ALA A 282 19.49 18.31 -12.50
N ARG A 283 20.02 19.13 -11.60
CA ARG A 283 21.09 18.78 -10.63
C ARG A 283 20.55 18.29 -9.29
N VAL A 284 19.26 18.43 -9.06
CA VAL A 284 18.60 18.04 -7.80
C VAL A 284 17.63 16.92 -8.06
N GLU A 285 17.96 15.72 -7.60
CA GLU A 285 17.02 14.62 -7.62
C GLU A 285 15.75 15.01 -6.84
N GLY A 286 14.57 14.63 -7.33
CA GLY A 286 13.30 14.93 -6.68
C GLY A 286 12.63 16.23 -7.10
N VAL A 287 13.27 17.10 -7.90
CA VAL A 287 12.62 18.31 -8.42
C VAL A 287 11.93 18.02 -9.76
N ARG A 288 10.67 18.41 -9.88
CA ARG A 288 9.82 18.24 -11.07
C ARG A 288 9.26 19.59 -11.52
N LEU A 289 9.90 20.21 -12.49
CA LEU A 289 9.37 21.40 -13.18
C LEU A 289 8.44 20.93 -14.30
N LEU A 290 7.11 21.03 -14.13
CA LEU A 290 6.16 20.52 -15.12
C LEU A 290 6.32 21.19 -16.48
N HIS A 291 6.67 22.47 -16.51
CA HIS A 291 6.99 23.20 -17.75
C HIS A 291 8.16 22.57 -18.54
N ALA A 292 9.25 22.25 -17.85
CA ALA A 292 10.42 21.61 -18.47
C ALA A 292 10.12 20.19 -18.98
N LEU A 293 9.14 19.54 -18.39
CA LEU A 293 8.63 18.21 -18.81
C LEU A 293 7.53 18.30 -19.87
N ALA A 294 7.23 19.50 -20.39
CA ALA A 294 6.13 19.78 -21.32
C ALA A 294 4.74 19.33 -20.80
N ILE A 295 4.54 19.37 -19.46
CA ILE A 295 3.28 19.00 -18.83
C ILE A 295 2.52 20.28 -18.47
N ARG A 296 1.27 20.36 -18.91
CA ARG A 296 0.33 21.43 -18.55
C ARG A 296 -0.82 20.83 -17.75
N PRO A 297 -0.83 20.95 -16.40
CA PRO A 297 -1.90 20.41 -15.61
C PRO A 297 -3.22 21.16 -15.87
N THR A 298 -4.30 20.41 -15.98
CA THR A 298 -5.67 20.98 -15.93
C THR A 298 -6.04 21.32 -14.49
N ASP A 299 -7.10 22.08 -14.28
CA ASP A 299 -7.59 22.41 -12.93
C ASP A 299 -7.86 21.14 -12.11
N ARG A 300 -8.39 20.09 -12.75
CA ARG A 300 -8.60 18.80 -12.09
C ARG A 300 -7.29 18.16 -11.64
N VAL A 301 -6.27 18.16 -12.48
CA VAL A 301 -4.92 17.63 -12.13
C VAL A 301 -4.26 18.53 -11.08
N MET A 302 -4.51 19.83 -11.09
CA MET A 302 -4.05 20.72 -10.01
C MET A 302 -4.67 20.33 -8.65
N ALA A 303 -5.99 20.09 -8.60
CA ALA A 303 -6.66 19.58 -7.40
C ALA A 303 -6.06 18.24 -6.93
N ASP A 304 -5.75 17.33 -7.85
CA ASP A 304 -5.10 16.05 -7.55
C ASP A 304 -3.70 16.25 -6.94
N LEU A 305 -2.91 17.22 -7.44
CA LEU A 305 -1.59 17.56 -6.91
C LEU A 305 -1.68 18.17 -5.51
N TYR A 306 -2.65 19.05 -5.24
CA TYR A 306 -2.93 19.53 -3.90
C TYR A 306 -3.33 18.38 -2.97
N ALA A 307 -4.22 17.50 -3.40
CA ALA A 307 -4.63 16.34 -2.61
C ALA A 307 -3.44 15.43 -2.26
N LEU A 308 -2.46 15.31 -3.14
CA LEU A 308 -1.25 14.52 -2.92
C LEU A 308 -0.20 15.23 -2.06
N ALA A 309 -0.09 16.55 -2.09
CA ALA A 309 0.99 17.30 -1.44
C ALA A 309 0.97 17.15 0.09
N ASP A 310 2.14 17.10 0.71
CA ASP A 310 2.30 17.18 2.17
C ASP A 310 2.39 18.63 2.65
N ALA A 311 2.92 19.51 1.79
CA ALA A 311 2.96 20.95 2.05
C ALA A 311 2.97 21.76 0.75
N VAL A 312 2.39 22.94 0.80
CA VAL A 312 2.52 23.98 -0.24
C VAL A 312 3.60 24.96 0.21
N VAL A 313 4.53 25.28 -0.69
CA VAL A 313 5.65 26.18 -0.41
C VAL A 313 5.57 27.41 -1.30
N LEU A 314 5.47 28.59 -0.71
CA LEU A 314 5.30 29.88 -1.41
C LEU A 314 6.36 30.92 -0.94
N PRO A 315 7.64 30.80 -1.37
CA PRO A 315 8.72 31.66 -0.92
C PRO A 315 8.73 33.01 -1.68
N SER A 316 7.57 33.54 -2.01
CA SER A 316 7.42 34.70 -2.88
C SER A 316 7.87 36.01 -2.22
N GLU A 317 8.56 36.87 -2.96
CA GLU A 317 8.87 38.26 -2.55
C GLU A 317 7.63 39.17 -2.62
N ALA A 318 6.75 38.88 -3.55
CA ALA A 318 5.50 39.65 -3.73
C ALA A 318 4.39 38.80 -4.30
N GLU A 319 3.17 39.06 -3.80
CA GLU A 319 1.92 38.47 -4.25
C GLU A 319 0.83 39.53 -4.39
N GLY A 320 -0.12 39.27 -5.30
CA GLY A 320 -1.29 40.11 -5.42
C GLY A 320 -2.36 39.79 -4.38
N PHE A 321 -2.59 38.47 -4.13
CA PHE A 321 -3.64 38.02 -3.22
C PHE A 321 -3.23 36.77 -2.42
N GLY A 322 -2.71 35.72 -3.09
CA GLY A 322 -2.34 34.46 -2.41
C GLY A 322 -3.37 33.35 -2.57
N ILE A 323 -4.04 33.24 -3.74
CA ILE A 323 -4.98 32.15 -4.04
C ILE A 323 -4.45 30.76 -3.64
N PRO A 324 -3.17 30.39 -3.87
CA PRO A 324 -2.66 29.09 -3.48
C PRO A 324 -2.76 28.75 -1.99
N VAL A 325 -2.85 29.75 -1.11
CA VAL A 325 -3.07 29.55 0.33
C VAL A 325 -4.48 28.99 0.56
N LEU A 326 -5.47 29.55 -0.12
CA LEU A 326 -6.87 29.10 -0.01
C LEU A 326 -7.06 27.72 -0.67
N GLU A 327 -6.42 27.48 -1.82
CA GLU A 327 -6.45 26.19 -2.48
C GLU A 327 -5.84 25.10 -1.61
N ALA A 328 -4.71 25.38 -0.96
CA ALA A 328 -4.09 24.47 0.01
C ALA A 328 -5.01 24.20 1.20
N GLY A 329 -5.63 25.25 1.76
CA GLY A 329 -6.61 25.15 2.84
C GLY A 329 -7.81 24.29 2.48
N ALA A 330 -8.35 24.44 1.26
CA ALA A 330 -9.46 23.63 0.76
C ALA A 330 -9.13 22.12 0.69
N HIS A 331 -7.84 21.76 0.54
CA HIS A 331 -7.35 20.40 0.53
C HIS A 331 -6.76 19.93 1.89
N GLY A 332 -6.82 20.79 2.93
CA GLY A 332 -6.21 20.50 4.23
C GLY A 332 -4.69 20.31 4.19
N VAL A 333 -4.01 21.03 3.31
CA VAL A 333 -2.57 20.96 3.12
C VAL A 333 -1.91 22.14 3.82
N PRO A 334 -0.92 21.93 4.72
CA PRO A 334 -0.20 22.99 5.36
C PRO A 334 0.55 23.88 4.36
N VAL A 335 0.60 25.18 4.66
CA VAL A 335 1.28 26.19 3.85
C VAL A 335 2.50 26.70 4.58
N ILE A 336 3.66 26.69 3.90
CA ILE A 336 4.87 27.39 4.29
C ILE A 336 5.10 28.53 3.30
N CYS A 337 5.08 29.76 3.77
CA CYS A 337 5.14 30.93 2.88
C CYS A 337 5.96 32.07 3.46
N SER A 338 6.38 32.99 2.58
CA SER A 338 7.04 34.23 3.00
C SER A 338 6.11 35.10 3.84
N ASP A 339 6.66 35.75 4.86
CA ASP A 339 5.97 36.72 5.70
C ASP A 339 5.84 38.07 4.96
N ILE A 340 4.91 38.13 4.01
CA ILE A 340 4.57 39.32 3.24
C ILE A 340 3.08 39.67 3.45
N PRO A 341 2.70 40.97 3.34
CA PRO A 341 1.36 41.42 3.67
C PRO A 341 0.24 40.64 2.99
N ALA A 342 0.39 40.33 1.70
CA ALA A 342 -0.65 39.64 0.93
C ALA A 342 -0.88 38.19 1.41
N LEU A 343 0.19 37.45 1.77
CA LEU A 343 0.09 36.07 2.26
C LEU A 343 -0.38 36.07 3.72
N ARG A 344 0.09 37.04 4.52
CA ARG A 344 -0.34 37.21 5.91
C ARG A 344 -1.83 37.53 6.01
N ALA A 345 -2.36 38.37 5.13
CA ALA A 345 -3.77 38.72 5.11
C ALA A 345 -4.70 37.52 4.84
N ILE A 346 -4.24 36.53 4.09
CA ILE A 346 -5.04 35.35 3.76
C ILE A 346 -4.74 34.17 4.69
N GLY A 347 -3.48 33.97 5.07
CA GLY A 347 -3.07 32.82 5.89
C GLY A 347 -3.22 33.07 7.40
N CYS A 348 -3.41 34.32 7.83
CA CYS A 348 -3.55 34.71 9.23
C CYS A 348 -2.52 34.01 10.12
N ASP A 349 -2.95 33.30 11.18
CA ASP A 349 -2.10 32.52 12.06
C ASP A 349 -2.04 31.01 11.67
N ASP A 350 -2.70 30.64 10.57
CA ASP A 350 -2.87 29.23 10.16
C ASP A 350 -1.76 28.76 9.20
N ALA A 351 -1.00 29.69 8.59
CA ALA A 351 0.16 29.37 7.78
C ALA A 351 1.47 29.45 8.59
N THR A 352 2.49 28.74 8.12
CA THR A 352 3.86 28.85 8.66
C THR A 352 4.64 29.87 7.85
N TYR A 353 5.14 30.92 8.53
CA TYR A 353 5.80 32.04 7.88
C TYR A 353 7.33 31.95 8.02
N VAL A 354 8.00 32.29 6.93
CA VAL A 354 9.47 32.44 6.87
C VAL A 354 9.79 33.88 6.42
N PRO A 355 10.98 34.43 6.76
CA PRO A 355 11.40 35.73 6.20
C PRO A 355 11.32 35.75 4.67
N PRO A 356 10.98 36.89 4.04
CA PRO A 356 10.88 36.99 2.58
C PRO A 356 12.17 36.67 1.83
N ASP A 357 13.31 36.84 2.49
CA ASP A 357 14.66 36.53 2.00
C ASP A 357 15.20 35.19 2.49
N ALA A 358 14.37 34.39 3.20
CA ALA A 358 14.78 33.09 3.74
C ALA A 358 15.45 32.22 2.66
N ASP A 359 16.55 31.59 3.02
CA ASP A 359 17.24 30.65 2.17
C ASP A 359 16.61 29.25 2.20
N GLY A 360 17.16 28.31 1.44
CA GLY A 360 16.63 26.96 1.36
C GLY A 360 16.71 26.18 2.68
N GLU A 361 17.71 26.45 3.53
CA GLU A 361 17.83 25.77 4.83
C GLU A 361 16.74 26.24 5.80
N ALA A 362 16.50 27.55 5.89
CA ALA A 362 15.45 28.12 6.73
C ALA A 362 14.05 27.65 6.30
N ILE A 363 13.79 27.56 4.99
CA ILE A 363 12.53 27.02 4.47
C ILE A 363 12.42 25.53 4.80
N ALA A 364 13.50 24.75 4.67
CA ALA A 364 13.50 23.32 5.02
C ALA A 364 13.21 23.10 6.51
N ASP A 365 13.80 23.91 7.40
CA ASP A 365 13.53 23.87 8.85
C ASP A 365 12.04 24.11 9.15
N ALA A 366 11.44 25.13 8.52
CA ALA A 366 10.03 25.45 8.68
C ALA A 366 9.13 24.30 8.18
N ILE A 367 9.47 23.65 7.06
CA ILE A 367 8.75 22.48 6.53
C ILE A 367 8.84 21.34 7.54
N GLU A 368 10.03 20.98 8.01
CA GLU A 368 10.21 19.85 8.94
C GLU A 368 9.47 20.09 10.25
N GLN A 369 9.60 21.29 10.82
CA GLN A 369 8.90 21.65 12.05
C GLN A 369 7.38 21.57 11.88
N ARG A 370 6.83 22.12 10.79
CA ARG A 370 5.39 22.08 10.53
C ARG A 370 4.89 20.64 10.37
N LEU A 371 5.56 19.84 9.54
CA LEU A 371 5.15 18.46 9.29
C LEU A 371 5.32 17.54 10.50
N ALA A 372 6.27 17.83 11.39
CA ALA A 372 6.47 17.07 12.62
C ALA A 372 5.40 17.36 13.67
N THR A 373 4.87 18.59 13.73
CA THR A 373 3.89 19.04 14.73
C THR A 373 2.45 18.81 14.27
N ASP A 374 2.16 18.85 12.97
CA ASP A 374 0.82 18.70 12.41
C ASP A 374 0.35 17.23 12.46
N PRO A 375 -0.72 16.90 13.23
CA PRO A 375 -1.17 15.50 13.34
C PRO A 375 -1.76 14.96 12.03
N VAL A 376 -2.36 15.80 11.18
CA VAL A 376 -2.91 15.40 9.87
C VAL A 376 -1.76 15.06 8.93
N ALA A 377 -0.71 15.89 8.87
CA ALA A 377 0.47 15.63 8.06
C ALA A 377 1.15 14.31 8.47
N ARG A 378 1.26 14.05 9.78
CA ARG A 378 1.81 12.76 10.27
C ARG A 378 0.96 11.55 9.88
N LEU A 379 -0.37 11.65 9.94
CA LEU A 379 -1.25 10.56 9.49
C LEU A 379 -1.19 10.36 7.96
N ARG A 380 -1.11 11.43 7.19
CA ARG A 380 -0.94 11.37 5.72
C ARG A 380 0.38 10.69 5.35
N ARG A 381 1.47 11.00 6.06
CA ARG A 381 2.76 10.33 5.89
C ARG A 381 2.64 8.82 6.15
N ARG A 382 2.00 8.41 7.27
CA ARG A 382 1.75 6.99 7.56
C ARG A 382 0.91 6.31 6.48
N ALA A 383 -0.11 7.00 5.95
CA ALA A 383 -0.92 6.48 4.85
C ALA A 383 -0.07 6.22 3.58
N ARG A 384 0.90 7.09 3.27
CA ARG A 384 1.85 6.89 2.18
C ARG A 384 2.77 5.70 2.40
N GLU A 385 3.31 5.57 3.63
CA GLU A 385 4.15 4.42 4.01
C GLU A 385 3.39 3.09 3.84
N HIS A 386 2.06 3.13 3.94
CA HIS A 386 1.16 1.98 3.74
C HIS A 386 0.47 1.99 2.36
N SER A 387 1.00 2.70 1.37
CA SER A 387 0.46 2.58 0.01
C SER A 387 0.70 1.18 -0.57
N TRP A 388 -0.30 0.62 -1.27
CA TRP A 388 -0.14 -0.71 -1.89
C TRP A 388 1.09 -0.83 -2.79
N PRO A 389 1.41 0.12 -3.68
CA PRO A 389 2.62 0.01 -4.49
C PRO A 389 3.89 -0.20 -3.68
N ARG A 390 4.03 0.52 -2.57
CA ARG A 390 5.18 0.39 -1.66
C ARG A 390 5.19 -0.94 -0.91
N ILE A 391 4.07 -1.29 -0.26
CA ILE A 391 3.95 -2.54 0.50
C ILE A 391 4.17 -3.76 -0.41
N LEU A 392 3.61 -3.75 -1.61
CA LEU A 392 3.80 -4.84 -2.58
C LEU A 392 5.27 -4.99 -2.96
N ARG A 393 5.92 -3.90 -3.36
CA ARG A 393 7.32 -3.91 -3.80
C ARG A 393 8.28 -4.32 -2.68
N GLU A 394 8.12 -3.73 -1.49
CA GLU A 394 9.11 -3.84 -0.41
C GLU A 394 8.86 -5.03 0.52
N ARG A 395 7.62 -5.53 0.61
CA ARG A 395 7.23 -6.53 1.63
C ARG A 395 6.57 -7.77 1.06
N VAL A 396 5.55 -7.65 0.20
CA VAL A 396 4.74 -8.79 -0.26
C VAL A 396 5.51 -9.65 -1.27
N LEU A 397 6.00 -9.04 -2.34
CA LEU A 397 6.65 -9.78 -3.42
C LEU A 397 7.95 -10.47 -2.99
N PRO A 398 8.84 -9.85 -2.17
CA PRO A 398 10.03 -10.53 -1.65
C PRO A 398 9.71 -11.75 -0.78
N VAL A 399 8.58 -11.74 -0.08
CA VAL A 399 8.15 -12.88 0.76
C VAL A 399 7.57 -14.02 -0.06
N ILE A 400 6.82 -13.70 -1.12
CA ILE A 400 6.08 -14.70 -1.91
C ILE A 400 6.91 -15.23 -3.07
N LEU A 401 7.59 -14.38 -3.83
CA LEU A 401 8.32 -14.81 -5.03
C LEU A 401 9.67 -15.45 -4.70
N PRO A 402 10.02 -16.59 -5.33
CA PRO A 402 11.34 -17.16 -5.24
C PRO A 402 12.40 -16.17 -5.78
N GLY A 403 13.44 -15.89 -4.99
CA GLY A 403 14.54 -15.02 -5.42
C GLY A 403 14.27 -13.51 -5.31
N GLY A 404 13.23 -13.09 -4.60
CA GLY A 404 12.96 -11.68 -4.35
C GLY A 404 12.67 -10.89 -5.64
N GLY A 405 11.67 -11.30 -6.42
CA GLY A 405 11.33 -10.68 -7.71
C GLY A 405 11.18 -9.16 -7.62
N SER A 406 11.81 -8.43 -8.54
CA SER A 406 11.62 -6.99 -8.70
C SER A 406 10.26 -6.71 -9.34
N TRP A 407 9.52 -5.77 -8.76
CA TRP A 407 8.28 -5.25 -9.32
C TRP A 407 8.43 -3.74 -9.50
N GLU A 408 8.28 -3.28 -10.75
CA GLU A 408 8.41 -1.86 -11.06
C GLU A 408 7.08 -1.09 -10.98
N GLY A 409 5.99 -1.76 -10.57
CA GLY A 409 4.63 -1.20 -10.63
C GLY A 409 4.10 -1.09 -12.07
N THR A 410 2.80 -0.94 -12.24
CA THR A 410 2.24 -0.63 -13.56
C THR A 410 2.53 0.81 -13.90
N ARG A 411 3.54 1.05 -14.73
CA ARG A 411 3.80 2.36 -15.36
C ARG A 411 2.82 2.67 -16.49
N ASP A 412 1.90 1.74 -16.83
CA ASP A 412 0.95 1.91 -17.94
C ASP A 412 -0.45 2.34 -17.44
N PRO A 413 -0.84 3.61 -17.66
CA PRO A 413 -2.17 4.12 -17.27
C PRO A 413 -3.32 3.38 -17.94
N ARG A 414 -3.12 2.79 -19.14
CA ARG A 414 -4.16 2.06 -19.88
C ARG A 414 -4.59 0.78 -19.18
N ARG A 415 -3.70 0.14 -18.41
CA ARG A 415 -4.03 -1.08 -17.66
C ARG A 415 -4.91 -0.85 -16.42
N ARG A 416 -4.91 0.37 -15.86
CA ARG A 416 -5.84 0.73 -14.76
C ARG A 416 -7.27 0.96 -15.25
N ALA A 417 -7.47 1.51 -16.45
CA ALA A 417 -8.79 1.71 -17.04
C ALA A 417 -9.47 0.37 -17.37
N GLU A 418 -8.71 -0.58 -17.92
CA GLU A 418 -9.20 -1.91 -18.30
C GLU A 418 -9.49 -2.84 -17.10
N ALA A 419 -9.09 -2.52 -15.88
CA ALA A 419 -9.39 -3.32 -14.69
C ALA A 419 -10.71 -2.91 -14.00
N LYS A 420 -11.37 -1.84 -14.49
CA LYS A 420 -12.64 -1.32 -13.95
C LYS A 420 -13.86 -1.66 -14.82
N GLU A 421 -13.67 -2.21 -16.03
CA GLU A 421 -14.71 -2.87 -16.81
C GLU A 421 -14.68 -4.40 -16.56
#